data_f95f7033f338d89e2e40ba203b2ddd1f
#
_entry.id   f95f7033f338d89e2e40ba203b2ddd1f
#
_cell.length_a   1.000
_cell.length_b   1.000
_cell.length_c   1.000
_cell.angle_alpha   90.00
_cell.angle_beta   90.00
_cell.angle_gamma   90.00
#
_symmetry.space_group_name_H-M   'P 1'
#
loop_
_entity.id
_entity.type
_entity.pdbx_description
1 polymer ?
#
loop_
_entity_poly.entity_id
_entity_poly.type
_entity_poly.pdbx_seq_one_letter_code
_entity_poly.pdbx_strand_id
1 'polypeptide(L)'
;MADRNIWGEIARLEKHPYEAAILKQDFQALLSLPHQTAFFAETCIRSGLGFWLELIKRIGQRLLPTPPDDSKLVDIMHQIFNQDCDHQWILGVSDENWLELASALGLEEFDKDCSALINVIEAVRALSYRIAGTALDRELLLAEPTLEYFDSPFLAQNAALLPILELARNGERCPTEEDFREVDVLLDQCIKVLDHTRRKASENGISVRLTYLLAQLHQLIRRQRELLEFIVAEDRVVKSIKLMKILTDAVKTGHHIKVFVGESVSLLSRNITDHASRHGEHYIAGDRAAWWAMARSAAGAGAIVGVMAMLKIKLSELHLPLLTEGLAYSLNYAFGFVLIYLLGFTVATKQPAMTASVIAATLVDARPRDLELLVDLAQNVVRTQFLAVIANVGLALPVAFLLAYTWPVLFGGSLTSPENAVHMLQGTNPIISGALFFAAIAGVGLFLSGLVSGYFDNQARYHQLASRIAVSRALKWMDAKKANSFGFYLDAHYGAIIGNLFFGIYLGFMGEMGKLTGLPVDIRHVAFSSANLGTALATVEFSKCTELFIWAVVGVLGIALINLFVSFSLALYVAMKSKNLGLSAVMELGGLLLQRLLQHPFAFFAPPESRPKSH
;
A
#
# COMPACT_ATOMS: atom_id res chain seq x y z
N MET A 1 15.29 13.29 -29.20
CA MET A 1 15.99 14.54 -28.87
C MET A 1 17.36 14.25 -28.24
N ALA A 2 17.43 13.35 -27.28
CA ALA A 2 18.69 12.96 -26.64
C ALA A 2 19.73 12.41 -27.64
N ASP A 3 19.37 11.51 -28.55
CA ASP A 3 20.27 10.96 -29.58
C ASP A 3 20.86 12.05 -30.49
N ARG A 4 20.09 13.08 -30.87
CA ARG A 4 20.59 14.18 -31.70
C ARG A 4 21.68 15.02 -30.99
N ASN A 5 21.56 15.19 -29.68
CA ASN A 5 22.54 15.95 -28.93
C ASN A 5 23.87 15.21 -28.82
N ILE A 6 23.81 13.89 -28.63
CA ILE A 6 25.03 13.06 -28.58
C ILE A 6 25.75 13.04 -29.91
N TRP A 7 25.04 12.90 -31.04
CA TRP A 7 25.64 13.02 -32.37
C TRP A 7 26.39 14.36 -32.56
N GLY A 8 25.82 15.44 -32.03
CA GLY A 8 26.46 16.76 -32.06
C GLY A 8 27.76 16.79 -31.26
N GLU A 9 27.80 16.14 -30.09
CA GLU A 9 29.00 16.09 -29.23
C GLU A 9 30.05 15.11 -29.78
N ILE A 10 29.67 13.95 -30.35
CA ILE A 10 30.59 13.04 -31.03
C ILE A 10 31.31 13.77 -32.18
N ALA A 11 30.54 14.44 -33.07
CA ALA A 11 31.11 15.21 -34.18
C ALA A 11 32.00 16.39 -33.71
N ARG A 12 31.75 16.93 -32.54
CA ARG A 12 32.58 17.97 -31.89
C ARG A 12 33.89 17.38 -31.39
N LEU A 13 33.83 16.26 -30.66
CA LEU A 13 35.01 15.58 -30.11
C LEU A 13 35.94 15.07 -31.20
N GLU A 14 35.44 14.57 -32.30
CA GLU A 14 36.23 14.17 -33.48
C GLU A 14 37.00 15.37 -34.09
N LYS A 15 36.39 16.57 -34.06
CA LYS A 15 37.04 17.81 -34.55
C LYS A 15 38.01 18.43 -33.56
N HIS A 16 37.89 18.14 -32.27
CA HIS A 16 38.68 18.71 -31.20
C HIS A 16 39.37 17.63 -30.36
N PRO A 17 40.41 16.96 -30.89
CA PRO A 17 41.08 15.83 -30.21
C PRO A 17 41.72 16.19 -28.87
N TYR A 18 42.01 17.48 -28.65
CA TYR A 18 42.53 17.97 -27.37
C TYR A 18 41.45 17.91 -26.27
N GLU A 19 40.19 18.29 -26.58
CA GLU A 19 39.07 18.21 -25.65
C GLU A 19 38.71 16.75 -25.33
N ALA A 20 38.76 15.87 -26.34
CA ALA A 20 38.58 14.44 -26.15
C ALA A 20 39.66 13.82 -25.22
N ALA A 21 40.91 14.25 -25.35
CA ALA A 21 42.00 13.79 -24.48
C ALA A 21 41.82 14.24 -23.01
N ILE A 22 41.37 15.47 -22.78
CA ILE A 22 41.04 15.96 -21.42
C ILE A 22 39.92 15.16 -20.82
N LEU A 23 38.82 14.98 -21.54
CA LEU A 23 37.65 14.18 -21.06
C LEU A 23 38.06 12.74 -20.78
N LYS A 24 38.92 12.14 -21.62
CA LYS A 24 39.48 10.80 -21.37
C LYS A 24 40.27 10.77 -20.06
N GLN A 25 41.12 11.78 -19.83
CA GLN A 25 41.92 11.88 -18.60
C GLN A 25 41.04 12.07 -17.37
N ASP A 26 40.00 12.92 -17.43
CA ASP A 26 39.04 13.14 -16.34
C ASP A 26 38.27 11.86 -16.03
N PHE A 27 37.85 11.14 -17.06
CA PHE A 27 37.14 9.86 -16.90
C PHE A 27 38.07 8.79 -16.27
N GLN A 28 39.33 8.74 -16.67
CA GLN A 28 40.34 7.88 -16.04
C GLN A 28 40.54 8.23 -14.56
N ALA A 29 40.61 9.50 -14.23
CA ALA A 29 40.76 9.98 -12.85
C ALA A 29 39.56 9.55 -12.00
N LEU A 30 38.33 9.66 -12.55
CA LEU A 30 37.10 9.21 -11.86
C LEU A 30 37.10 7.69 -11.59
N LEU A 31 37.51 6.88 -12.56
CA LEU A 31 37.58 5.43 -12.41
C LEU A 31 38.67 4.97 -11.45
N SER A 32 39.77 5.76 -11.33
CA SER A 32 40.89 5.46 -10.46
C SER A 32 40.68 5.92 -9.01
N LEU A 33 39.58 6.58 -8.68
CA LEU A 33 39.26 6.98 -7.30
C LEU A 33 39.27 5.77 -6.36
N PRO A 34 39.91 5.84 -5.20
CA PRO A 34 39.94 4.75 -4.24
C PRO A 34 38.56 4.58 -3.56
N HIS A 35 38.30 3.39 -3.04
CA HIS A 35 37.14 3.09 -2.20
C HIS A 35 35.76 3.27 -2.87
N GLN A 36 35.63 2.90 -4.16
CA GLN A 36 34.36 2.96 -4.90
C GLN A 36 33.43 1.76 -4.65
N THR A 37 33.78 0.85 -3.74
CA THR A 37 33.00 -0.35 -3.40
C THR A 37 31.54 -0.01 -3.06
N ALA A 38 31.32 1.06 -2.28
CA ALA A 38 29.99 1.52 -1.90
C ALA A 38 29.14 1.95 -3.10
N PHE A 39 29.74 2.59 -4.11
CA PHE A 39 29.06 3.00 -5.34
C PHE A 39 28.45 1.79 -6.07
N PHE A 40 29.24 0.75 -6.27
CA PHE A 40 28.79 -0.45 -6.96
C PHE A 40 27.86 -1.33 -6.09
N ALA A 41 28.14 -1.44 -4.78
CA ALA A 41 27.45 -2.39 -3.89
C ALA A 41 26.23 -1.81 -3.16
N GLU A 42 26.15 -0.48 -2.97
CA GLU A 42 25.11 0.12 -2.12
C GLU A 42 24.09 0.96 -2.87
N THR A 43 24.46 1.47 -4.05
CA THR A 43 23.59 2.36 -4.81
C THR A 43 22.26 1.68 -5.17
N CYS A 44 21.14 2.25 -4.72
CA CYS A 44 19.76 1.75 -4.83
C CYS A 44 19.43 0.45 -4.09
N ILE A 45 20.31 -0.05 -3.25
CA ILE A 45 19.95 -1.18 -2.38
C ILE A 45 19.28 -0.62 -1.13
N ARG A 46 18.15 -1.25 -0.74
CA ARG A 46 17.41 -0.84 0.46
C ARG A 46 18.30 -0.97 1.69
N SER A 47 18.28 0.06 2.54
CA SER A 47 18.98 0.01 3.81
C SER A 47 18.26 -0.94 4.78
N GLY A 48 18.98 -1.63 5.66
CA GLY A 48 18.40 -2.46 6.70
C GLY A 48 17.69 -1.71 7.83
N LEU A 49 17.58 -0.37 7.73
CA LEU A 49 17.08 0.50 8.81
C LEU A 49 15.56 0.45 9.04
N GLY A 50 14.79 -0.12 8.11
CA GLY A 50 13.32 -0.10 8.14
C GLY A 50 12.73 1.21 7.62
N PHE A 51 11.40 1.17 7.33
CA PHE A 51 10.70 2.26 6.63
C PHE A 51 10.82 3.64 7.29
N TRP A 52 10.52 3.73 8.58
CA TRP A 52 10.43 5.04 9.26
C TRP A 52 11.79 5.71 9.41
N LEU A 53 12.82 4.95 9.78
CA LEU A 53 14.17 5.52 9.93
C LEU A 53 14.75 5.95 8.59
N GLU A 54 14.51 5.17 7.54
CA GLU A 54 14.94 5.53 6.18
C GLU A 54 14.19 6.76 5.66
N LEU A 55 12.88 6.88 5.92
CA LEU A 55 12.09 8.05 5.56
C LEU A 55 12.58 9.31 6.29
N ILE A 56 12.81 9.24 7.59
CA ILE A 56 13.34 10.36 8.39
C ILE A 56 14.72 10.76 7.88
N LYS A 57 15.59 9.79 7.59
CA LYS A 57 16.92 10.03 7.03
C LYS A 57 16.84 10.79 5.68
N ARG A 58 15.96 10.36 4.77
CA ARG A 58 15.78 11.01 3.47
C ARG A 58 15.18 12.42 3.58
N ILE A 59 14.22 12.61 4.49
CA ILE A 59 13.70 13.95 4.79
C ILE A 59 14.81 14.83 5.38
N GLY A 60 15.57 14.31 6.32
CA GLY A 60 16.70 15.00 6.92
C GLY A 60 17.76 15.41 5.88
N GLN A 61 18.14 14.51 4.99
CA GLN A 61 19.07 14.79 3.89
C GLN A 61 18.55 15.82 2.89
N ARG A 62 17.23 15.89 2.69
CA ARG A 62 16.62 16.91 1.83
C ARG A 62 16.59 18.29 2.48
N LEU A 63 16.41 18.36 3.80
CA LEU A 63 16.38 19.61 4.57
C LEU A 63 17.78 20.14 4.84
N LEU A 64 18.72 19.24 5.17
CA LEU A 64 20.11 19.54 5.47
C LEU A 64 20.99 18.49 4.80
N PRO A 65 21.36 18.67 3.50
CA PRO A 65 22.19 17.73 2.78
C PRO A 65 23.59 17.68 3.40
N THR A 66 24.20 16.48 3.37
CA THR A 66 25.62 16.33 3.73
C THR A 66 26.48 17.07 2.71
N PRO A 67 27.57 17.72 3.13
CA PRO A 67 28.52 18.32 2.20
C PRO A 67 29.01 17.27 1.20
N PRO A 68 29.08 17.58 -0.10
CA PRO A 68 29.64 16.67 -1.09
C PRO A 68 31.10 16.37 -0.79
N ASP A 69 31.49 15.13 -0.99
CA ASP A 69 32.84 14.61 -0.79
C ASP A 69 33.43 14.24 -2.16
N ASP A 70 34.35 15.03 -2.66
CA ASP A 70 34.97 14.83 -3.98
C ASP A 70 35.84 13.56 -4.06
N SER A 71 36.02 12.83 -2.97
CA SER A 71 36.61 11.49 -2.96
C SER A 71 35.62 10.36 -3.26
N LYS A 72 34.30 10.66 -3.27
CA LYS A 72 33.23 9.68 -3.47
C LYS A 72 32.57 9.83 -4.82
N LEU A 73 32.64 8.80 -5.62
CA LEU A 73 32.00 8.77 -6.96
C LEU A 73 30.50 9.06 -6.92
N VAL A 74 29.80 8.62 -5.88
CA VAL A 74 28.36 8.92 -5.69
C VAL A 74 28.11 10.44 -5.62
N ASP A 75 28.91 11.15 -4.84
CA ASP A 75 28.74 12.59 -4.63
C ASP A 75 29.14 13.37 -5.90
N ILE A 76 30.20 12.94 -6.59
CA ILE A 76 30.59 13.49 -7.89
C ILE A 76 29.49 13.28 -8.93
N MET A 77 28.90 12.08 -9.01
CA MET A 77 27.79 11.79 -9.90
C MET A 77 26.56 12.66 -9.60
N HIS A 78 26.29 12.97 -8.32
CA HIS A 78 25.25 13.92 -7.93
C HIS A 78 25.53 15.35 -8.39
N GLN A 79 26.80 15.76 -8.39
CA GLN A 79 27.20 17.10 -8.87
C GLN A 79 27.12 17.19 -10.39
N ILE A 80 27.58 16.17 -11.11
CA ILE A 80 27.54 16.12 -12.59
C ILE A 80 26.08 16.07 -13.07
N PHE A 81 25.29 15.16 -12.51
CA PHE A 81 23.87 14.98 -12.86
C PHE A 81 23.00 15.70 -11.82
N ASN A 82 22.95 17.04 -11.87
CA ASN A 82 22.27 17.84 -10.86
C ASN A 82 20.78 18.06 -11.13
N GLN A 83 20.29 17.87 -12.37
CA GLN A 83 18.88 18.03 -12.74
C GLN A 83 18.08 16.75 -12.49
N ASP A 84 16.85 16.90 -12.03
CA ASP A 84 15.95 15.76 -11.73
C ASP A 84 15.63 14.90 -12.98
N CYS A 85 15.75 15.45 -14.17
CA CYS A 85 15.48 14.75 -15.44
C CYS A 85 16.72 14.13 -16.10
N ASP A 86 17.92 14.26 -15.54
CA ASP A 86 19.18 13.78 -16.18
C ASP A 86 19.14 12.28 -16.45
N HIS A 87 18.57 11.46 -15.54
CA HIS A 87 18.44 10.03 -15.74
C HIS A 87 17.57 9.69 -16.98
N GLN A 88 16.58 10.52 -17.32
CA GLN A 88 15.67 10.24 -18.45
C GLN A 88 16.37 10.36 -19.79
N TRP A 89 17.23 11.37 -19.97
CA TRP A 89 17.97 11.52 -21.23
C TRP A 89 19.07 10.45 -21.34
N ILE A 90 19.76 10.11 -20.24
CA ILE A 90 20.79 9.06 -20.21
C ILE A 90 20.19 7.70 -20.62
N LEU A 91 19.03 7.34 -20.05
CA LEU A 91 18.30 6.13 -20.40
C LEU A 91 17.71 6.18 -21.81
N GLY A 92 17.36 7.37 -22.30
CA GLY A 92 16.75 7.59 -23.61
C GLY A 92 17.73 7.51 -24.78
N VAL A 93 19.03 7.55 -24.51
CA VAL A 93 20.07 7.39 -25.55
C VAL A 93 20.27 5.90 -25.86
N SER A 94 20.32 5.55 -27.16
CA SER A 94 20.57 4.19 -27.59
C SER A 94 21.94 3.68 -27.16
N ASP A 95 22.07 2.38 -26.95
CA ASP A 95 23.36 1.78 -26.57
C ASP A 95 24.42 1.96 -27.69
N GLU A 96 23.99 1.99 -28.94
CA GLU A 96 24.82 2.21 -30.13
C GLU A 96 25.48 3.60 -30.08
N ASN A 97 24.72 4.65 -29.79
CA ASN A 97 25.26 6.02 -29.70
C ASN A 97 26.18 6.20 -28.50
N TRP A 98 25.96 5.48 -27.42
CA TRP A 98 26.90 5.44 -26.29
C TRP A 98 28.22 4.73 -26.66
N LEU A 99 28.14 3.66 -27.47
CA LEU A 99 29.34 2.97 -27.96
C LEU A 99 30.17 3.85 -28.89
N GLU A 100 29.53 4.58 -29.81
CA GLU A 100 30.21 5.53 -30.68
C GLU A 100 30.90 6.64 -29.89
N LEU A 101 30.24 7.17 -28.84
CA LEU A 101 30.87 8.15 -27.94
C LEU A 101 32.06 7.54 -27.20
N ALA A 102 31.94 6.31 -26.69
CA ALA A 102 33.04 5.60 -26.03
C ALA A 102 34.23 5.37 -26.97
N SER A 103 33.96 5.02 -28.24
CA SER A 103 34.99 4.87 -29.28
C SER A 103 35.64 6.21 -29.61
N ALA A 104 34.87 7.30 -29.79
CA ALA A 104 35.39 8.64 -30.04
C ALA A 104 36.29 9.17 -28.89
N LEU A 105 36.02 8.73 -27.66
CA LEU A 105 36.86 9.02 -26.48
C LEU A 105 38.02 8.04 -26.32
N GLY A 106 38.12 6.99 -27.14
CA GLY A 106 39.17 5.96 -27.06
C GLY A 106 39.12 5.16 -25.76
N LEU A 107 37.92 4.88 -25.24
CA LEU A 107 37.71 4.12 -24.00
C LEU A 107 37.90 2.61 -24.16
N GLU A 108 38.03 2.11 -25.38
CA GLU A 108 38.29 0.69 -25.69
C GLU A 108 39.63 0.18 -25.14
N GLU A 109 40.58 1.09 -24.93
CA GLU A 109 41.89 0.73 -24.35
C GLU A 109 41.85 0.37 -22.87
N PHE A 110 40.77 0.79 -22.17
CA PHE A 110 40.56 0.47 -20.74
C PHE A 110 40.20 -1.00 -20.48
N ASP A 111 39.82 -1.74 -21.51
CA ASP A 111 39.36 -3.13 -21.39
C ASP A 111 40.48 -4.11 -20.99
N LYS A 112 41.74 -3.72 -21.12
CA LYS A 112 42.90 -4.62 -20.94
C LYS A 112 43.47 -4.63 -19.53
N ASP A 113 43.08 -3.70 -18.65
CA ASP A 113 43.68 -3.58 -17.33
C ASP A 113 42.79 -4.13 -16.22
N CYS A 114 43.17 -5.29 -15.66
CA CYS A 114 42.48 -5.90 -14.53
C CYS A 114 42.46 -5.01 -13.26
N SER A 115 43.34 -4.00 -13.18
CA SER A 115 43.38 -3.07 -12.06
C SER A 115 42.11 -2.23 -11.95
N ALA A 116 41.47 -1.89 -13.08
CA ALA A 116 40.19 -1.19 -13.11
C ALA A 116 39.04 -2.03 -12.51
N LEU A 117 39.16 -3.37 -12.46
CA LEU A 117 38.17 -4.27 -11.91
C LEU A 117 38.24 -4.43 -10.39
N ILE A 118 39.31 -3.99 -9.73
CA ILE A 118 39.50 -4.21 -8.29
C ILE A 118 38.33 -3.68 -7.47
N ASN A 119 37.85 -2.48 -7.78
CA ASN A 119 36.68 -1.90 -7.07
C ASN A 119 35.39 -2.72 -7.28
N VAL A 120 35.21 -3.30 -8.46
CA VAL A 120 34.05 -4.16 -8.77
C VAL A 120 34.19 -5.51 -8.07
N ILE A 121 35.38 -6.11 -8.06
CA ILE A 121 35.67 -7.36 -7.33
C ILE A 121 35.41 -7.18 -5.83
N GLU A 122 35.88 -6.09 -5.24
CA GLU A 122 35.61 -5.76 -3.84
C GLU A 122 34.12 -5.50 -3.59
N ALA A 123 33.40 -4.91 -4.54
CA ALA A 123 31.95 -4.72 -4.43
C ALA A 123 31.20 -6.05 -4.46
N VAL A 124 31.58 -6.98 -5.34
CA VAL A 124 31.00 -8.33 -5.42
C VAL A 124 31.25 -9.09 -4.12
N ARG A 125 32.46 -9.00 -3.56
CA ARG A 125 32.79 -9.58 -2.26
C ARG A 125 31.92 -9.03 -1.15
N ALA A 126 31.75 -7.71 -1.08
CA ALA A 126 30.92 -7.04 -0.09
C ALA A 126 29.44 -7.45 -0.21
N LEU A 127 28.93 -7.58 -1.44
CA LEU A 127 27.58 -8.05 -1.73
C LEU A 127 27.37 -9.49 -1.26
N SER A 128 28.32 -10.38 -1.54
CA SER A 128 28.27 -11.78 -1.12
C SER A 128 28.19 -11.91 0.42
N TYR A 129 29.00 -11.16 1.16
CA TYR A 129 28.90 -11.10 2.63
C TYR A 129 27.56 -10.56 3.11
N ARG A 130 27.01 -9.53 2.45
CA ARG A 130 25.71 -8.97 2.80
C ARG A 130 24.57 -9.94 2.53
N ILE A 131 24.61 -10.67 1.41
CA ILE A 131 23.62 -11.71 1.09
C ILE A 131 23.65 -12.77 2.17
N ALA A 132 24.82 -13.32 2.51
CA ALA A 132 24.96 -14.32 3.56
C ALA A 132 24.48 -13.79 4.93
N GLY A 133 24.92 -12.60 5.34
CA GLY A 133 24.53 -12.00 6.61
C GLY A 133 23.05 -11.65 6.71
N THR A 134 22.46 -11.14 5.63
CA THR A 134 21.03 -10.80 5.61
C THR A 134 20.15 -12.06 5.62
N ALA A 135 20.60 -13.14 4.99
CA ALA A 135 19.89 -14.43 5.02
C ALA A 135 19.82 -15.06 6.42
N LEU A 136 20.73 -14.71 7.32
CA LEU A 136 20.74 -15.13 8.71
C LEU A 136 19.93 -14.20 9.64
N ASP A 137 19.18 -13.23 9.10
CA ASP A 137 18.29 -12.41 9.93
C ASP A 137 17.21 -13.27 10.59
N ARG A 138 16.96 -13.03 11.87
CA ARG A 138 16.03 -13.80 12.71
C ARG A 138 14.63 -13.94 12.08
N GLU A 139 14.13 -12.90 11.42
CA GLU A 139 12.81 -12.94 10.78
C GLU A 139 12.77 -13.94 9.61
N LEU A 140 13.85 -14.03 8.86
CA LEU A 140 13.96 -14.98 7.75
C LEU A 140 14.15 -16.41 8.26
N LEU A 141 14.97 -16.61 9.29
CA LEU A 141 15.18 -17.91 9.93
C LEU A 141 13.91 -18.46 10.61
N LEU A 142 13.06 -17.58 11.18
CA LEU A 142 11.75 -18.00 11.70
C LEU A 142 10.81 -18.47 10.59
N ALA A 143 10.87 -17.85 9.40
CA ALA A 143 10.06 -18.25 8.24
C ALA A 143 10.60 -19.52 7.55
N GLU A 144 11.92 -19.69 7.51
CA GLU A 144 12.61 -20.79 6.86
C GLU A 144 13.84 -21.22 7.69
N PRO A 145 13.64 -22.10 8.69
CA PRO A 145 14.70 -22.54 9.61
C PRO A 145 15.86 -23.29 8.93
N THR A 146 15.62 -23.85 7.75
CA THR A 146 16.66 -24.57 6.99
C THR A 146 17.83 -23.71 6.58
N LEU A 147 17.68 -22.38 6.60
CA LEU A 147 18.73 -21.43 6.23
C LEU A 147 19.88 -21.34 7.24
N GLU A 148 19.70 -21.84 8.47
CA GLU A 148 20.78 -21.94 9.47
C GLU A 148 21.81 -23.03 9.13
N TYR A 149 21.44 -24.01 8.30
CA TYR A 149 22.34 -25.10 7.96
C TYR A 149 23.45 -24.66 7.01
N PHE A 150 24.59 -25.33 7.10
CA PHE A 150 25.76 -25.04 6.29
C PHE A 150 25.49 -25.16 4.78
N ASP A 151 24.53 -26.01 4.40
CA ASP A 151 24.11 -26.23 3.00
C ASP A 151 23.18 -25.13 2.46
N SER A 152 22.94 -24.07 3.24
CA SER A 152 22.15 -22.93 2.77
C SER A 152 22.77 -22.31 1.52
N PRO A 153 22.03 -22.13 0.41
CA PRO A 153 22.57 -21.56 -0.82
C PRO A 153 23.12 -20.14 -0.63
N PHE A 154 22.62 -19.40 0.37
CA PHE A 154 23.13 -18.09 0.73
C PHE A 154 24.52 -18.11 1.34
N LEU A 155 24.87 -19.17 2.08
CA LEU A 155 26.20 -19.37 2.63
C LEU A 155 27.11 -20.02 1.59
N ALA A 156 26.60 -21.02 0.88
CA ALA A 156 27.34 -21.76 -0.15
C ALA A 156 27.84 -20.82 -1.28
N GLN A 157 27.01 -19.86 -1.75
CA GLN A 157 27.46 -18.89 -2.78
C GLN A 157 28.66 -18.06 -2.31
N ASN A 158 28.70 -17.71 -1.02
CA ASN A 158 29.84 -16.97 -0.49
C ASN A 158 31.11 -17.83 -0.46
N ALA A 159 31.00 -19.08 -0.01
CA ALA A 159 32.10 -20.03 0.04
C ALA A 159 32.67 -20.35 -1.36
N ALA A 160 31.80 -20.50 -2.36
CA ALA A 160 32.20 -20.76 -3.74
C ALA A 160 32.86 -19.55 -4.41
N LEU A 161 32.38 -18.33 -4.08
CA LEU A 161 32.82 -17.10 -4.71
C LEU A 161 34.19 -16.59 -4.21
N LEU A 162 34.44 -16.67 -2.90
CA LEU A 162 35.63 -16.05 -2.28
C LEU A 162 36.96 -16.50 -2.89
N PRO A 163 37.22 -17.81 -3.14
CA PRO A 163 38.49 -18.25 -3.73
C PRO A 163 38.74 -17.66 -5.12
N ILE A 164 37.68 -17.53 -5.93
CA ILE A 164 37.75 -16.98 -7.29
C ILE A 164 38.14 -15.48 -7.24
N LEU A 165 37.49 -14.74 -6.31
CA LEU A 165 37.77 -13.31 -6.16
C LEU A 165 39.16 -13.04 -5.58
N GLU A 166 39.70 -13.91 -4.73
CA GLU A 166 41.07 -13.80 -4.18
C GLU A 166 42.10 -13.97 -5.27
N LEU A 167 42.00 -14.97 -6.15
CA LEU A 167 42.87 -15.15 -7.30
C LEU A 167 42.83 -13.95 -8.24
N ALA A 168 41.62 -13.43 -8.51
CA ALA A 168 41.46 -12.24 -9.34
C ALA A 168 42.07 -10.98 -8.72
N ARG A 169 41.88 -10.78 -7.40
CA ARG A 169 42.41 -9.64 -6.67
C ARG A 169 43.95 -9.62 -6.63
N ASN A 170 44.55 -10.81 -6.50
CA ASN A 170 46.03 -10.95 -6.49
C ASN A 170 46.64 -10.82 -7.87
N GLY A 171 45.84 -10.68 -8.92
CA GLY A 171 46.31 -10.60 -10.30
C GLY A 171 46.83 -11.93 -10.86
N GLU A 172 46.57 -13.04 -10.17
CA GLU A 172 47.05 -14.37 -10.57
C GLU A 172 46.29 -14.88 -11.81
N ARG A 173 44.97 -14.61 -11.88
CA ARG A 173 44.12 -15.03 -12.99
C ARG A 173 42.86 -14.13 -13.10
N CYS A 174 42.52 -13.71 -14.32
CA CYS A 174 41.21 -13.11 -14.58
C CYS A 174 40.13 -14.18 -14.56
N PRO A 175 38.99 -14.00 -13.85
CA PRO A 175 37.90 -14.96 -13.82
C PRO A 175 37.25 -15.11 -15.18
N THR A 176 36.79 -16.33 -15.47
CA THR A 176 36.06 -16.69 -16.68
C THR A 176 34.60 -16.99 -16.34
N GLU A 177 33.74 -17.11 -17.34
CA GLU A 177 32.33 -17.49 -17.17
C GLU A 177 32.18 -18.87 -16.49
N GLU A 178 33.09 -19.79 -16.78
CA GLU A 178 33.10 -21.12 -16.17
C GLU A 178 33.32 -21.08 -14.66
N ASP A 179 34.19 -20.16 -14.19
CA ASP A 179 34.48 -20.00 -12.77
C ASP A 179 33.24 -19.58 -11.97
N PHE A 180 32.34 -18.79 -12.56
CA PHE A 180 31.13 -18.31 -11.91
C PHE A 180 29.89 -19.16 -12.13
N ARG A 181 29.95 -20.24 -12.92
CA ARG A 181 28.80 -21.10 -13.24
C ARG A 181 28.17 -21.71 -11.97
N GLU A 182 28.99 -22.18 -11.04
CA GLU A 182 28.51 -22.72 -9.76
C GLU A 182 27.84 -21.63 -8.92
N VAL A 183 28.45 -20.45 -8.86
CA VAL A 183 27.91 -19.29 -8.12
C VAL A 183 26.57 -18.86 -8.69
N ASP A 184 26.40 -18.84 -10.02
CA ASP A 184 25.14 -18.46 -10.67
C ASP A 184 24.01 -19.46 -10.36
N VAL A 185 24.30 -20.76 -10.37
CA VAL A 185 23.35 -21.80 -9.93
C VAL A 185 22.94 -21.61 -8.47
N LEU A 186 23.89 -21.29 -7.58
CA LEU A 186 23.60 -21.01 -6.16
C LEU A 186 22.77 -19.76 -5.98
N LEU A 187 23.01 -18.70 -6.75
CA LEU A 187 22.18 -17.49 -6.77
C LEU A 187 20.77 -17.77 -7.24
N ASP A 188 20.58 -18.65 -8.25
CA ASP A 188 19.25 -19.12 -8.67
C ASP A 188 18.53 -19.91 -7.57
N GLN A 189 19.27 -20.73 -6.83
CA GLN A 189 18.71 -21.44 -5.66
C GLN A 189 18.31 -20.45 -4.56
N CYS A 190 19.10 -19.40 -4.31
CA CYS A 190 18.74 -18.33 -3.39
C CYS A 190 17.39 -17.68 -3.80
N ILE A 191 17.22 -17.33 -5.07
CA ILE A 191 15.97 -16.74 -5.58
C ILE A 191 14.80 -17.71 -5.40
N LYS A 192 14.96 -18.99 -5.70
CA LYS A 192 13.91 -20.01 -5.50
C LYS A 192 13.50 -20.14 -4.02
N VAL A 193 14.47 -20.08 -3.11
CA VAL A 193 14.19 -20.08 -1.66
C VAL A 193 13.42 -18.82 -1.25
N LEU A 194 13.82 -17.64 -1.73
CA LEU A 194 13.09 -16.39 -1.45
C LEU A 194 11.65 -16.43 -1.95
N ASP A 195 11.42 -16.95 -3.16
CA ASP A 195 10.08 -17.09 -3.73
C ASP A 195 9.24 -18.16 -3.00
N HIS A 196 9.86 -19.24 -2.55
CA HIS A 196 9.21 -20.25 -1.71
C HIS A 196 8.80 -19.65 -0.36
N THR A 197 9.74 -19.01 0.33
CA THR A 197 9.50 -18.34 1.62
C THR A 197 8.39 -17.31 1.50
N ARG A 198 8.38 -16.53 0.43
CA ARG A 198 7.33 -15.54 0.16
C ARG A 198 5.95 -16.18 -0.01
N ARG A 199 5.84 -17.28 -0.78
CA ARG A 199 4.57 -18.02 -0.95
C ARG A 199 4.07 -18.61 0.36
N LYS A 200 4.93 -19.30 1.10
CA LYS A 200 4.62 -19.87 2.42
C LYS A 200 4.19 -18.79 3.43
N ALA A 201 4.88 -17.65 3.43
CA ALA A 201 4.56 -16.53 4.28
C ALA A 201 3.23 -15.84 3.89
N SER A 202 2.84 -15.85 2.62
CA SER A 202 1.53 -15.33 2.20
C SER A 202 0.36 -16.18 2.73
N GLU A 203 0.59 -17.45 3.04
CA GLU A 203 -0.41 -18.35 3.63
C GLU A 203 -0.51 -18.21 5.15
N ASN A 204 0.64 -18.07 5.81
CA ASN A 204 0.77 -18.09 7.28
C ASN A 204 0.85 -16.68 7.92
N GLY A 205 0.76 -15.62 7.12
CA GLY A 205 1.04 -14.25 7.52
C GLY A 205 2.51 -13.88 7.34
N ILE A 206 2.78 -12.62 7.01
CA ILE A 206 4.12 -12.10 6.76
C ILE A 206 4.34 -10.80 7.54
N SER A 207 5.49 -10.65 8.21
CA SER A 207 5.84 -9.37 8.81
C SER A 207 6.27 -8.35 7.75
N VAL A 208 6.06 -7.06 8.03
CA VAL A 208 6.57 -5.98 7.18
C VAL A 208 8.09 -6.07 7.05
N ARG A 209 8.77 -6.45 8.14
CA ARG A 209 10.22 -6.64 8.15
C ARG A 209 10.65 -7.78 7.23
N LEU A 210 9.99 -8.94 7.28
CA LEU A 210 10.30 -10.07 6.41
C LEU A 210 10.09 -9.70 4.93
N THR A 211 9.00 -9.01 4.59
CA THR A 211 8.79 -8.52 3.22
C THR A 211 9.91 -7.61 2.75
N TYR A 212 10.38 -6.74 3.64
CA TYR A 212 11.47 -5.82 3.34
C TYR A 212 12.80 -6.57 3.14
N LEU A 213 13.12 -7.56 3.99
CA LEU A 213 14.31 -8.40 3.88
C LEU A 213 14.31 -9.23 2.58
N LEU A 214 13.18 -9.84 2.22
CA LEU A 214 13.04 -10.57 0.97
C LEU A 214 13.31 -9.67 -0.25
N ALA A 215 12.74 -8.45 -0.25
CA ALA A 215 12.97 -7.49 -1.32
C ALA A 215 14.43 -7.00 -1.36
N GLN A 216 15.06 -6.79 -0.21
CA GLN A 216 16.47 -6.42 -0.10
C GLN A 216 17.38 -7.52 -0.65
N LEU A 217 17.15 -8.78 -0.27
CA LEU A 217 17.93 -9.92 -0.77
C LEU A 217 17.81 -10.07 -2.29
N HIS A 218 16.61 -9.91 -2.85
CA HIS A 218 16.44 -9.90 -4.31
C HIS A 218 17.27 -8.80 -5.00
N GLN A 219 17.33 -7.59 -4.40
CA GLN A 219 18.14 -6.50 -4.95
C GLN A 219 19.64 -6.79 -4.85
N LEU A 220 20.09 -7.34 -3.71
CA LEU A 220 21.49 -7.72 -3.50
C LEU A 220 21.93 -8.80 -4.50
N ILE A 221 21.14 -9.87 -4.65
CA ILE A 221 21.43 -10.97 -5.58
C ILE A 221 21.46 -10.47 -7.03
N ARG A 222 20.48 -9.66 -7.42
CA ARG A 222 20.44 -9.07 -8.77
C ARG A 222 21.68 -8.22 -9.03
N ARG A 223 22.07 -7.36 -8.10
CA ARG A 223 23.26 -6.51 -8.24
C ARG A 223 24.53 -7.34 -8.31
N GLN A 224 24.66 -8.38 -7.48
CA GLN A 224 25.80 -9.29 -7.54
C GLN A 224 25.91 -9.96 -8.92
N ARG A 225 24.81 -10.44 -9.48
CA ARG A 225 24.77 -11.04 -10.82
C ARG A 225 25.17 -10.04 -11.91
N GLU A 226 24.64 -8.82 -11.88
CA GLU A 226 24.98 -7.75 -12.81
C GLU A 226 26.51 -7.44 -12.80
N LEU A 227 27.13 -7.43 -11.62
CA LEU A 227 28.57 -7.20 -11.50
C LEU A 227 29.40 -8.43 -11.89
N LEU A 228 28.96 -9.66 -11.62
CA LEU A 228 29.61 -10.88 -12.10
C LEU A 228 29.61 -10.96 -13.63
N GLU A 229 28.47 -10.67 -14.26
CA GLU A 229 28.38 -10.58 -15.73
C GLU A 229 29.30 -9.52 -16.31
N PHE A 230 29.52 -8.40 -15.59
CA PHE A 230 30.46 -7.36 -16.01
C PHE A 230 31.92 -7.83 -15.95
N ILE A 231 32.31 -8.56 -14.91
CA ILE A 231 33.67 -9.06 -14.72
C ILE A 231 34.10 -10.00 -15.86
N VAL A 232 33.20 -10.90 -16.30
CA VAL A 232 33.50 -11.93 -17.32
C VAL A 232 33.18 -11.53 -18.75
N ALA A 233 32.63 -10.33 -18.96
CA ALA A 233 32.22 -9.90 -20.29
C ALA A 233 33.41 -9.81 -21.26
N GLU A 234 33.26 -10.38 -22.44
CA GLU A 234 34.23 -10.22 -23.53
C GLU A 234 34.24 -8.77 -24.05
N ASP A 235 33.06 -8.15 -24.12
CA ASP A 235 32.89 -6.74 -24.46
C ASP A 235 32.46 -5.95 -23.22
N ARG A 236 33.46 -5.53 -22.44
CA ARG A 236 33.24 -4.77 -21.20
C ARG A 236 32.72 -3.35 -21.46
N VAL A 237 33.00 -2.77 -22.63
CA VAL A 237 32.51 -1.43 -22.97
C VAL A 237 30.98 -1.43 -23.07
N VAL A 238 30.39 -2.42 -23.75
CA VAL A 238 28.92 -2.57 -23.83
C VAL A 238 28.32 -2.77 -22.45
N LYS A 239 28.92 -3.64 -21.64
CA LYS A 239 28.41 -3.91 -20.28
C LYS A 239 28.60 -2.72 -19.35
N SER A 240 29.71 -1.92 -19.49
CA SER A 240 29.92 -0.71 -18.70
C SER A 240 28.85 0.36 -18.98
N ILE A 241 28.43 0.52 -20.23
CA ILE A 241 27.35 1.44 -20.61
C ILE A 241 26.05 1.04 -19.92
N LYS A 242 25.70 -0.23 -19.96
CA LYS A 242 24.48 -0.74 -19.26
C LYS A 242 24.57 -0.53 -17.76
N LEU A 243 25.72 -0.85 -17.16
CA LEU A 243 25.95 -0.66 -15.72
C LEU A 243 25.90 0.82 -15.36
N MET A 244 26.52 1.72 -16.14
CA MET A 244 26.47 3.16 -15.95
C MET A 244 25.01 3.69 -15.98
N LYS A 245 24.21 3.26 -16.95
CA LYS A 245 22.77 3.62 -17.02
C LYS A 245 22.03 3.21 -15.75
N ILE A 246 22.21 1.97 -15.31
CA ILE A 246 21.59 1.43 -14.09
C ILE A 246 22.05 2.23 -12.85
N LEU A 247 23.33 2.50 -12.72
CA LEU A 247 23.88 3.21 -11.57
C LEU A 247 23.48 4.69 -11.54
N THR A 248 23.43 5.35 -12.71
CA THR A 248 22.99 6.75 -12.79
C THR A 248 21.50 6.89 -12.45
N ASP A 249 20.66 6.02 -13.00
CA ASP A 249 19.25 5.97 -12.61
C ASP A 249 19.09 5.74 -11.10
N ALA A 250 19.88 4.83 -10.59
CA ALA A 250 19.96 4.47 -9.20
C ALA A 250 20.36 5.63 -8.28
N VAL A 251 21.39 6.37 -8.64
CA VAL A 251 21.85 7.57 -7.89
C VAL A 251 20.74 8.62 -7.85
N LYS A 252 20.06 8.86 -8.97
CA LYS A 252 19.02 9.87 -9.05
C LYS A 252 17.73 9.46 -8.35
N THR A 253 17.22 8.25 -8.61
CA THR A 253 15.96 7.78 -8.04
C THR A 253 16.08 7.34 -6.60
N GLY A 254 17.28 6.90 -6.18
CA GLY A 254 17.55 6.36 -4.86
C GLY A 254 17.29 7.31 -3.70
N HIS A 255 17.42 8.64 -3.90
CA HIS A 255 17.14 9.65 -2.88
C HIS A 255 15.72 10.24 -2.95
N HIS A 256 14.93 9.92 -3.99
CA HIS A 256 13.59 10.47 -4.13
C HIS A 256 12.62 9.87 -3.12
N ILE A 257 12.13 10.69 -2.18
CA ILE A 257 11.13 10.32 -1.17
C ILE A 257 9.88 9.73 -1.83
N LYS A 258 9.42 10.33 -2.94
CA LYS A 258 8.24 9.86 -3.68
C LYS A 258 8.39 8.44 -4.22
N VAL A 259 9.55 8.10 -4.76
CA VAL A 259 9.86 6.75 -5.27
C VAL A 259 9.92 5.77 -4.09
N PHE A 260 10.64 6.09 -3.04
CA PHE A 260 10.76 5.28 -1.83
C PHE A 260 9.40 4.99 -1.17
N VAL A 261 8.60 6.03 -0.97
CA VAL A 261 7.24 5.88 -0.40
C VAL A 261 6.36 5.05 -1.35
N GLY A 262 6.41 5.29 -2.66
CA GLY A 262 5.65 4.53 -3.65
C GLY A 262 5.98 3.04 -3.65
N GLU A 263 7.26 2.67 -3.60
CA GLU A 263 7.72 1.28 -3.49
C GLU A 263 7.34 0.65 -2.16
N SER A 264 7.52 1.38 -1.06
CA SER A 264 7.18 0.90 0.29
C SER A 264 5.67 0.69 0.44
N VAL A 265 4.85 1.60 -0.09
CA VAL A 265 3.39 1.45 -0.16
C VAL A 265 3.02 0.22 -1.01
N SER A 266 3.69 -0.02 -2.14
CA SER A 266 3.46 -1.21 -2.96
C SER A 266 3.74 -2.51 -2.18
N LEU A 267 4.84 -2.57 -1.43
CA LEU A 267 5.17 -3.75 -0.61
C LEU A 267 4.18 -3.97 0.54
N LEU A 268 3.81 -2.89 1.26
CA LEU A 268 2.84 -2.95 2.34
C LEU A 268 1.45 -3.33 1.81
N SER A 269 1.06 -2.75 0.67
CA SER A 269 -0.21 -3.04 0.02
C SER A 269 -0.35 -4.51 -0.35
N ARG A 270 0.71 -5.15 -0.85
CA ARG A 270 0.71 -6.58 -1.16
C ARG A 270 0.37 -7.42 0.06
N ASN A 271 0.97 -7.13 1.21
CA ASN A 271 0.69 -7.86 2.46
C ASN A 271 -0.76 -7.73 2.90
N ILE A 272 -1.32 -6.53 2.74
CA ILE A 272 -2.71 -6.24 3.16
C ILE A 272 -3.71 -6.83 2.17
N THR A 273 -3.47 -6.69 0.86
CA THR A 273 -4.43 -7.09 -0.17
C THR A 273 -4.52 -8.61 -0.35
N ASP A 274 -3.43 -9.34 -0.22
CA ASP A 274 -3.43 -10.80 -0.34
C ASP A 274 -4.31 -11.47 0.74
N HIS A 275 -4.40 -10.86 1.94
CA HIS A 275 -5.29 -11.34 3.00
C HIS A 275 -6.71 -10.75 2.95
N ALA A 276 -6.86 -9.48 2.59
CA ALA A 276 -8.17 -8.83 2.47
C ALA A 276 -9.06 -9.44 1.36
N SER A 277 -8.45 -10.02 0.32
CA SER A 277 -9.18 -10.66 -0.78
C SER A 277 -10.07 -11.82 -0.31
N ARG A 278 -9.61 -12.64 0.63
CA ARG A 278 -10.36 -13.79 1.18
C ARG A 278 -11.63 -13.38 1.94
N HIS A 279 -11.61 -12.22 2.59
CA HIS A 279 -12.78 -11.68 3.30
C HIS A 279 -13.69 -10.85 2.39
N GLY A 280 -13.15 -10.28 1.31
CA GLY A 280 -13.88 -9.44 0.38
C GLY A 280 -14.96 -10.18 -0.42
N GLU A 281 -14.76 -11.47 -0.71
CA GLU A 281 -15.71 -12.29 -1.46
C GLU A 281 -17.08 -12.42 -0.77
N HIS A 282 -17.13 -12.46 0.57
CA HIS A 282 -18.36 -12.52 1.34
C HIS A 282 -19.24 -11.28 1.23
N TYR A 283 -18.70 -10.16 0.75
CA TYR A 283 -19.42 -8.90 0.61
C TYR A 283 -19.95 -8.64 -0.81
N ILE A 284 -19.86 -9.62 -1.70
CA ILE A 284 -20.35 -9.51 -3.08
C ILE A 284 -21.55 -10.43 -3.24
N ALA A 285 -22.74 -9.85 -3.36
CA ALA A 285 -23.96 -10.61 -3.56
C ALA A 285 -24.07 -11.09 -5.03
N GLY A 286 -23.69 -12.34 -5.27
CA GLY A 286 -23.74 -12.97 -6.59
C GLY A 286 -25.11 -13.52 -6.98
N ASP A 287 -26.00 -13.74 -6.01
CA ASP A 287 -27.35 -14.28 -6.22
C ASP A 287 -28.40 -13.51 -5.40
N ARG A 288 -29.69 -13.82 -5.67
CA ARG A 288 -30.83 -13.15 -5.05
C ARG A 288 -30.96 -13.43 -3.54
N ALA A 289 -30.50 -14.59 -3.07
CA ALA A 289 -30.55 -14.95 -1.66
C ALA A 289 -29.48 -14.17 -0.86
N ALA A 290 -28.27 -14.11 -1.38
CA ALA A 290 -27.17 -13.29 -0.84
C ALA A 290 -27.53 -11.80 -0.84
N TRP A 291 -28.22 -11.31 -1.89
CA TRP A 291 -28.70 -9.94 -1.97
C TRP A 291 -29.67 -9.59 -0.83
N TRP A 292 -30.68 -10.43 -0.55
CA TRP A 292 -31.60 -10.22 0.57
C TRP A 292 -30.92 -10.41 1.94
N ALA A 293 -29.96 -11.32 2.05
CA ALA A 293 -29.18 -11.50 3.28
C ALA A 293 -28.39 -10.23 3.59
N MET A 294 -27.77 -9.63 2.56
CA MET A 294 -27.04 -8.37 2.67
C MET A 294 -27.97 -7.21 3.06
N ALA A 295 -29.17 -7.11 2.48
CA ALA A 295 -30.15 -6.09 2.85
C ALA A 295 -30.51 -6.16 4.34
N ARG A 296 -30.80 -7.37 4.85
CA ARG A 296 -31.13 -7.58 6.28
C ARG A 296 -29.96 -7.24 7.18
N SER A 297 -28.76 -7.66 6.80
CA SER A 297 -27.54 -7.39 7.54
C SER A 297 -27.26 -5.88 7.63
N ALA A 298 -27.37 -5.16 6.52
CA ALA A 298 -27.17 -3.71 6.49
C ALA A 298 -28.27 -2.96 7.24
N ALA A 299 -29.53 -3.41 7.17
CA ALA A 299 -30.62 -2.83 7.93
C ALA A 299 -30.40 -2.98 9.45
N GLY A 300 -29.96 -4.17 9.92
CA GLY A 300 -29.59 -4.37 11.33
C GLY A 300 -28.50 -3.42 11.81
N ALA A 301 -27.47 -3.20 10.99
CA ALA A 301 -26.44 -2.20 11.29
C ALA A 301 -27.03 -0.78 11.37
N GLY A 302 -27.95 -0.42 10.47
CA GLY A 302 -28.66 0.87 10.51
C GLY A 302 -29.41 1.11 11.82
N ALA A 303 -30.09 0.09 12.33
CA ALA A 303 -30.80 0.18 13.60
C ALA A 303 -29.86 0.52 14.77
N ILE A 304 -28.70 -0.18 14.85
CA ILE A 304 -27.69 0.09 15.89
C ILE A 304 -27.12 1.50 15.74
N VAL A 305 -26.85 1.95 14.51
CA VAL A 305 -26.38 3.33 14.26
C VAL A 305 -27.39 4.38 14.72
N GLY A 306 -28.70 4.11 14.55
CA GLY A 306 -29.76 4.97 15.10
C GLY A 306 -29.64 5.14 16.63
N VAL A 307 -29.39 4.04 17.35
CA VAL A 307 -29.13 4.07 18.80
C VAL A 307 -27.84 4.80 19.15
N MET A 308 -26.75 4.55 18.40
CA MET A 308 -25.46 5.25 18.60
C MET A 308 -25.59 6.76 18.41
N ALA A 309 -26.39 7.20 17.42
CA ALA A 309 -26.66 8.61 17.16
C ALA A 309 -27.42 9.25 18.33
N MET A 310 -28.44 8.58 18.87
CA MET A 310 -29.16 9.00 20.06
C MET A 310 -28.21 9.15 21.27
N LEU A 311 -27.36 8.14 21.52
CA LEU A 311 -26.39 8.19 22.62
C LEU A 311 -25.42 9.35 22.45
N LYS A 312 -24.94 9.64 21.22
CA LYS A 312 -24.09 10.82 20.96
C LYS A 312 -24.78 12.11 21.34
N ILE A 313 -26.07 12.28 20.97
CA ILE A 313 -26.83 13.47 21.33
C ILE A 313 -26.88 13.63 22.85
N LYS A 314 -27.13 12.56 23.60
CA LYS A 314 -27.15 12.63 25.09
C LYS A 314 -25.77 12.87 25.67
N LEU A 315 -24.71 12.32 25.10
CA LEU A 315 -23.34 12.62 25.53
C LEU A 315 -22.96 14.09 25.30
N SER A 316 -23.44 14.72 24.22
CA SER A 316 -23.18 16.15 23.95
C SER A 316 -23.86 17.08 24.94
N GLU A 317 -24.97 16.68 25.55
CA GLU A 317 -25.66 17.46 26.59
C GLU A 317 -24.91 17.47 27.94
N LEU A 318 -23.93 16.57 28.12
CA LEU A 318 -23.09 16.56 29.33
C LEU A 318 -22.04 17.67 29.35
N HIS A 319 -21.87 18.40 28.25
CA HIS A 319 -20.91 19.52 28.11
C HIS A 319 -19.51 19.19 28.67
N LEU A 320 -18.99 18.01 28.31
CA LEU A 320 -17.69 17.56 28.77
C LEU A 320 -16.56 18.38 28.10
N PRO A 321 -15.37 18.47 28.73
CA PRO A 321 -14.19 19.02 28.04
C PRO A 321 -13.93 18.32 26.71
N LEU A 322 -13.48 19.05 25.67
CA LEU A 322 -13.33 18.58 24.28
C LEU A 322 -12.67 17.21 24.13
N LEU A 323 -11.57 16.97 24.87
CA LEU A 323 -10.88 15.67 24.81
C LEU A 323 -11.72 14.53 25.40
N THR A 324 -12.39 14.81 26.53
CA THR A 324 -13.27 13.81 27.18
C THR A 324 -14.51 13.55 26.35
N GLU A 325 -15.07 14.60 25.73
CA GLU A 325 -16.20 14.50 24.80
C GLU A 325 -15.82 13.65 23.58
N GLY A 326 -14.68 13.94 22.94
CA GLY A 326 -14.15 13.15 21.84
C GLY A 326 -13.89 11.70 22.21
N LEU A 327 -13.39 11.43 23.43
CA LEU A 327 -13.21 10.07 23.94
C LEU A 327 -14.56 9.36 24.13
N ALA A 328 -15.56 10.03 24.71
CA ALA A 328 -16.88 9.46 24.93
C ALA A 328 -17.57 9.12 23.60
N TYR A 329 -17.50 9.99 22.60
CA TYR A 329 -18.00 9.71 21.25
C TYR A 329 -17.25 8.55 20.59
N SER A 330 -15.93 8.53 20.75
CA SER A 330 -15.08 7.45 20.22
C SER A 330 -15.44 6.10 20.81
N LEU A 331 -15.65 6.01 22.11
CA LEU A 331 -16.07 4.78 22.79
C LEU A 331 -17.47 4.34 22.34
N ASN A 332 -18.44 5.26 22.28
CA ASN A 332 -19.79 4.96 21.77
C ASN A 332 -19.72 4.34 20.37
N TYR A 333 -18.97 4.95 19.46
CA TYR A 333 -18.87 4.49 18.10
C TYR A 333 -18.03 3.22 17.96
N ALA A 334 -16.93 3.10 18.69
CA ALA A 334 -16.08 1.93 18.64
C ALA A 334 -16.83 0.66 19.13
N PHE A 335 -17.48 0.76 20.29
CA PHE A 335 -18.29 -0.34 20.80
C PHE A 335 -19.49 -0.66 19.89
N GLY A 336 -20.16 0.35 19.35
CA GLY A 336 -21.27 0.15 18.44
C GLY A 336 -20.84 -0.56 17.16
N PHE A 337 -19.73 -0.17 16.52
CA PHE A 337 -19.23 -0.86 15.31
C PHE A 337 -18.70 -2.26 15.60
N VAL A 338 -18.05 -2.49 16.73
CA VAL A 338 -17.67 -3.84 17.15
C VAL A 338 -18.93 -4.70 17.39
N LEU A 339 -19.96 -4.16 18.03
CA LEU A 339 -21.23 -4.87 18.25
C LEU A 339 -21.92 -5.22 16.91
N ILE A 340 -21.99 -4.26 15.98
CA ILE A 340 -22.51 -4.50 14.62
C ILE A 340 -21.80 -5.70 13.99
N TYR A 341 -20.46 -5.71 14.06
CA TYR A 341 -19.67 -6.81 13.50
C TYR A 341 -19.93 -8.14 14.19
N LEU A 342 -19.93 -8.19 15.53
CA LEU A 342 -20.15 -9.43 16.30
C LEU A 342 -21.55 -10.03 16.09
N LEU A 343 -22.55 -9.20 15.79
CA LEU A 343 -23.90 -9.64 15.44
C LEU A 343 -24.04 -10.10 13.97
N GLY A 344 -22.93 -10.06 13.20
CA GLY A 344 -22.93 -10.43 11.78
C GLY A 344 -23.59 -9.37 10.88
N PHE A 345 -23.74 -8.14 11.36
CA PHE A 345 -24.29 -7.05 10.58
C PHE A 345 -23.19 -6.30 9.81
N THR A 346 -23.59 -5.60 8.76
CA THR A 346 -22.66 -4.99 7.81
C THR A 346 -22.86 -3.49 7.69
N VAL A 347 -21.80 -2.71 7.94
CA VAL A 347 -21.80 -1.28 7.67
C VAL A 347 -21.59 -1.04 6.17
N ALA A 348 -22.56 -0.41 5.52
CA ALA A 348 -22.68 -0.30 4.07
C ALA A 348 -21.40 0.22 3.37
N THR A 349 -20.80 1.29 3.87
CA THR A 349 -19.72 2.00 3.20
C THR A 349 -18.31 1.46 3.51
N LYS A 350 -18.21 0.46 4.40
CA LYS A 350 -16.92 -0.17 4.77
C LYS A 350 -16.48 -1.28 3.79
N GLN A 351 -17.41 -1.90 3.12
CA GLN A 351 -17.19 -3.04 2.21
C GLN A 351 -16.27 -2.72 1.01
N PRO A 352 -16.30 -1.52 0.39
CA PRO A 352 -15.49 -1.21 -0.79
C PRO A 352 -14.00 -1.40 -0.56
N ALA A 353 -13.51 -1.09 0.63
CA ALA A 353 -12.10 -1.26 0.97
C ALA A 353 -11.65 -2.75 0.94
N MET A 354 -12.57 -3.67 1.21
CA MET A 354 -12.30 -5.12 1.21
C MET A 354 -12.50 -5.74 -0.18
N THR A 355 -13.48 -5.26 -0.96
CA THR A 355 -13.78 -5.79 -2.30
C THR A 355 -12.79 -5.33 -3.37
N ALA A 356 -12.15 -4.18 -3.18
CA ALA A 356 -11.12 -3.67 -4.10
C ALA A 356 -9.93 -4.62 -4.27
N SER A 357 -9.57 -5.35 -3.22
CA SER A 357 -8.49 -6.36 -3.27
C SER A 357 -8.86 -7.57 -4.14
N VAL A 358 -10.14 -7.96 -4.15
CA VAL A 358 -10.66 -9.03 -5.02
C VAL A 358 -10.56 -8.61 -6.48
N ILE A 359 -10.97 -7.38 -6.81
CA ILE A 359 -10.87 -6.82 -8.16
C ILE A 359 -9.41 -6.79 -8.63
N ALA A 360 -8.48 -6.33 -7.79
CA ALA A 360 -7.06 -6.27 -8.14
C ALA A 360 -6.43 -7.68 -8.30
N ALA A 361 -6.83 -8.66 -7.49
CA ALA A 361 -6.36 -10.03 -7.62
C ALA A 361 -6.80 -10.64 -8.96
N THR A 362 -8.05 -10.44 -9.36
CA THR A 362 -8.60 -10.94 -10.62
C THR A 362 -7.95 -10.29 -11.84
N LEU A 363 -7.53 -9.01 -11.73
CA LEU A 363 -6.83 -8.28 -12.81
C LEU A 363 -5.44 -8.84 -13.17
N VAL A 364 -4.74 -9.46 -12.22
CA VAL A 364 -3.37 -9.99 -12.46
C VAL A 364 -3.39 -11.21 -13.36
N ASP A 365 -4.42 -12.05 -13.22
CA ASP A 365 -4.56 -13.29 -13.97
C ASP A 365 -5.33 -13.09 -15.29
N ALA A 366 -5.80 -11.84 -15.55
CA ALA A 366 -6.70 -11.52 -16.64
C ALA A 366 -5.97 -11.51 -18.00
N ARG A 367 -6.40 -12.39 -18.90
CA ARG A 367 -6.16 -12.26 -20.34
C ARG A 367 -7.19 -11.27 -20.93
N PRO A 368 -7.03 -10.76 -22.16
CA PRO A 368 -8.00 -9.82 -22.76
C PRO A 368 -9.46 -10.28 -22.73
N ARG A 369 -9.72 -11.59 -22.59
CA ARG A 369 -11.05 -12.20 -22.44
C ARG A 369 -11.67 -12.01 -21.05
N ASP A 370 -10.86 -11.64 -20.06
CA ASP A 370 -11.27 -11.62 -18.65
C ASP A 370 -11.73 -10.21 -18.21
N LEU A 371 -11.58 -9.19 -19.08
CA LEU A 371 -12.07 -7.83 -18.82
C LEU A 371 -13.59 -7.79 -18.60
N GLU A 372 -14.37 -8.61 -19.32
CA GLU A 372 -15.82 -8.71 -19.09
C GLU A 372 -16.14 -9.29 -17.71
N LEU A 373 -15.38 -10.29 -17.27
CA LEU A 373 -15.53 -10.88 -15.93
C LEU A 373 -15.26 -9.84 -14.83
N LEU A 374 -14.31 -8.97 -15.05
CA LEU A 374 -13.98 -7.85 -14.14
C LEU A 374 -15.07 -6.80 -14.10
N VAL A 375 -15.67 -6.48 -15.25
CA VAL A 375 -16.80 -5.55 -15.32
C VAL A 375 -18.01 -6.16 -14.58
N ASP A 376 -18.27 -7.46 -14.73
CA ASP A 376 -19.31 -8.18 -13.99
C ASP A 376 -19.08 -8.15 -12.47
N LEU A 377 -17.83 -8.39 -12.05
CA LEU A 377 -17.45 -8.34 -10.65
C LEU A 377 -17.64 -6.94 -10.06
N ALA A 378 -17.13 -5.91 -10.75
CA ALA A 378 -17.25 -4.53 -10.32
C ALA A 378 -18.72 -4.05 -10.31
N GLN A 379 -19.53 -4.46 -11.28
CA GLN A 379 -20.97 -4.21 -11.29
C GLN A 379 -21.66 -4.84 -10.07
N ASN A 380 -21.32 -6.10 -9.73
CA ASN A 380 -21.87 -6.79 -8.56
C ASN A 380 -21.47 -6.09 -7.25
N VAL A 381 -20.23 -5.58 -7.16
CA VAL A 381 -19.77 -4.77 -6.03
C VAL A 381 -20.63 -3.51 -5.90
N VAL A 382 -20.78 -2.73 -6.97
CA VAL A 382 -21.58 -1.48 -6.97
C VAL A 382 -23.02 -1.76 -6.59
N ARG A 383 -23.63 -2.82 -7.16
CA ARG A 383 -25.00 -3.25 -6.84
C ARG A 383 -25.17 -3.58 -5.37
N THR A 384 -24.24 -4.35 -4.81
CA THR A 384 -24.29 -4.75 -3.39
C THR A 384 -24.11 -3.55 -2.47
N GLN A 385 -23.22 -2.61 -2.84
CA GLN A 385 -22.99 -1.40 -2.06
C GLN A 385 -24.21 -0.47 -2.07
N PHE A 386 -24.83 -0.28 -3.22
CA PHE A 386 -26.06 0.51 -3.32
C PHE A 386 -27.16 -0.04 -2.42
N LEU A 387 -27.41 -1.36 -2.49
CA LEU A 387 -28.38 -2.03 -1.61
C LEU A 387 -28.06 -1.83 -0.13
N ALA A 388 -26.79 -2.04 0.23
CA ALA A 388 -26.35 -1.93 1.62
C ALA A 388 -26.53 -0.49 2.16
N VAL A 389 -26.25 0.53 1.34
CA VAL A 389 -26.50 1.94 1.70
C VAL A 389 -27.98 2.20 1.92
N ILE A 390 -28.84 1.79 0.97
CA ILE A 390 -30.31 1.99 1.07
C ILE A 390 -30.88 1.29 2.30
N ALA A 391 -30.49 0.03 2.55
CA ALA A 391 -30.97 -0.72 3.70
C ALA A 391 -30.48 -0.13 5.03
N ASN A 392 -29.24 0.33 5.09
CA ASN A 392 -28.66 0.94 6.29
C ASN A 392 -29.34 2.28 6.61
N VAL A 393 -29.46 3.18 5.63
CA VAL A 393 -30.16 4.46 5.75
C VAL A 393 -31.64 4.24 6.05
N GLY A 394 -32.27 3.28 5.35
CA GLY A 394 -33.68 2.95 5.44
C GLY A 394 -34.11 2.46 6.83
N LEU A 395 -33.18 1.94 7.65
CA LEU A 395 -33.50 1.57 9.04
C LEU A 395 -32.90 2.52 10.08
N ALA A 396 -31.76 3.18 9.82
CA ALA A 396 -31.18 4.16 10.73
C ALA A 396 -32.11 5.37 10.94
N LEU A 397 -32.71 5.88 9.87
CA LEU A 397 -33.63 7.03 9.93
C LEU A 397 -34.89 6.73 10.77
N PRO A 398 -35.70 5.68 10.47
CA PRO A 398 -36.91 5.42 11.25
C PRO A 398 -36.65 5.00 12.70
N VAL A 399 -35.53 4.30 12.97
CA VAL A 399 -35.13 3.98 14.35
C VAL A 399 -34.81 5.26 15.13
N ALA A 400 -34.00 6.16 14.57
CA ALA A 400 -33.69 7.44 15.20
C ALA A 400 -34.94 8.32 15.38
N PHE A 401 -35.85 8.31 14.39
CA PHE A 401 -37.16 8.97 14.49
C PHE A 401 -37.99 8.42 15.64
N LEU A 402 -38.17 7.09 15.71
CA LEU A 402 -38.95 6.45 16.76
C LEU A 402 -38.36 6.71 18.16
N LEU A 403 -37.04 6.63 18.31
CA LEU A 403 -36.36 6.94 19.57
C LEU A 403 -36.60 8.40 20.00
N ALA A 404 -36.47 9.34 19.07
CA ALA A 404 -36.72 10.76 19.36
C ALA A 404 -38.21 11.06 19.65
N TYR A 405 -39.10 10.42 18.90
CA TYR A 405 -40.54 10.57 19.07
C TYR A 405 -41.05 10.00 20.41
N THR A 406 -40.56 8.83 20.82
CA THR A 406 -40.96 8.16 22.06
C THR A 406 -40.24 8.71 23.29
N TRP A 407 -39.14 9.41 23.12
CA TRP A 407 -38.31 9.94 24.23
C TRP A 407 -39.09 10.80 25.24
N PRO A 408 -39.93 11.77 24.80
CA PRO A 408 -40.70 12.60 25.75
C PRO A 408 -41.66 11.80 26.65
N VAL A 409 -42.19 10.70 26.09
CA VAL A 409 -43.13 9.84 26.83
C VAL A 409 -42.39 9.00 27.88
N LEU A 410 -41.18 8.54 27.58
CA LEU A 410 -40.41 7.64 28.45
C LEU A 410 -39.59 8.37 29.51
N PHE A 411 -39.05 9.54 29.20
CA PHE A 411 -38.04 10.24 30.05
C PHE A 411 -38.44 11.67 30.44
N GLY A 412 -39.55 12.20 29.87
CA GLY A 412 -39.94 13.59 30.05
C GLY A 412 -38.97 14.58 29.35
N GLY A 413 -39.47 15.48 28.55
CA GLY A 413 -38.66 16.40 27.74
C GLY A 413 -38.18 15.82 26.42
N SER A 414 -37.78 16.65 25.46
CA SER A 414 -37.35 16.24 24.14
C SER A 414 -35.94 15.59 24.14
N LEU A 415 -35.67 14.71 23.18
CA LEU A 415 -34.34 14.11 22.99
C LEU A 415 -33.28 15.16 22.65
N THR A 416 -33.64 16.19 21.88
CA THR A 416 -32.81 17.34 21.54
C THR A 416 -33.66 18.59 21.40
N SER A 417 -33.03 19.79 21.51
CA SER A 417 -33.75 21.04 21.30
C SER A 417 -34.15 21.28 19.84
N PRO A 418 -35.19 22.03 19.51
CA PRO A 418 -35.55 22.37 18.14
C PRO A 418 -34.42 23.12 17.41
N GLU A 419 -33.65 23.96 18.09
CA GLU A 419 -32.51 24.67 17.52
C GLU A 419 -31.40 23.70 17.09
N ASN A 420 -31.07 22.70 17.92
CA ASN A 420 -30.10 21.68 17.58
C ASN A 420 -30.60 20.80 16.43
N ALA A 421 -31.88 20.49 16.36
CA ALA A 421 -32.47 19.74 15.26
C ALA A 421 -32.36 20.50 13.92
N VAL A 422 -32.62 21.82 13.92
CA VAL A 422 -32.41 22.68 12.75
C VAL A 422 -30.93 22.72 12.37
N HIS A 423 -30.02 22.81 13.35
CA HIS A 423 -28.58 22.80 13.10
C HIS A 423 -28.13 21.45 12.49
N MET A 424 -28.70 20.31 12.90
CA MET A 424 -28.43 18.99 12.28
C MET A 424 -28.84 18.97 10.81
N LEU A 425 -30.01 19.54 10.46
CA LEU A 425 -30.45 19.64 9.07
C LEU A 425 -29.54 20.55 8.24
N GLN A 426 -29.18 21.72 8.78
CA GLN A 426 -28.25 22.65 8.11
C GLN A 426 -26.87 22.01 7.90
N GLY A 427 -26.36 21.30 8.88
CA GLY A 427 -25.07 20.61 8.83
C GLY A 427 -25.02 19.43 7.85
N THR A 428 -26.17 19.00 7.33
CA THR A 428 -26.29 17.96 6.30
C THR A 428 -26.51 18.56 4.90
N ASN A 429 -26.83 19.85 4.80
CA ASN A 429 -27.08 20.53 3.53
C ASN A 429 -25.80 20.58 2.67
N PRO A 430 -25.82 20.07 1.43
CA PRO A 430 -24.61 19.95 0.59
C PRO A 430 -24.08 21.29 0.06
N ILE A 431 -24.91 22.35 0.06
CA ILE A 431 -24.56 23.65 -0.53
C ILE A 431 -24.01 24.60 0.54
N ILE A 432 -24.70 24.74 1.66
CA ILE A 432 -24.37 25.73 2.69
C ILE A 432 -23.44 25.22 3.79
N SER A 433 -23.27 23.90 3.88
CA SER A 433 -22.35 23.27 4.83
C SER A 433 -21.21 22.56 4.10
N GLY A 434 -20.11 22.31 4.77
CA GLY A 434 -19.01 21.47 4.26
C GLY A 434 -19.33 19.97 4.18
N ALA A 435 -20.61 19.55 4.14
CA ALA A 435 -21.05 18.17 4.30
C ALA A 435 -20.37 17.21 3.32
N LEU A 436 -20.23 17.57 2.04
CA LEU A 436 -19.58 16.73 1.02
C LEU A 436 -18.07 16.61 1.26
N PHE A 437 -17.41 17.69 1.67
CA PHE A 437 -16.00 17.65 2.03
C PHE A 437 -15.76 16.78 3.26
N PHE A 438 -16.57 16.93 4.29
CA PHE A 438 -16.52 16.11 5.49
C PHE A 438 -16.89 14.64 5.23
N ALA A 439 -17.72 14.40 4.22
CA ALA A 439 -18.00 13.05 3.72
C ALA A 439 -16.76 12.42 3.06
N ALA A 440 -15.95 13.20 2.35
CA ALA A 440 -14.68 12.71 1.81
C ALA A 440 -13.71 12.29 2.93
N ILE A 441 -13.63 13.07 4.01
CA ILE A 441 -12.83 12.71 5.20
C ILE A 441 -13.33 11.40 5.80
N ALA A 442 -14.66 11.20 5.93
CA ALA A 442 -15.23 9.92 6.36
C ALA A 442 -14.85 8.77 5.42
N GLY A 443 -14.85 9.01 4.09
CA GLY A 443 -14.42 8.05 3.08
C GLY A 443 -12.96 7.62 3.24
N VAL A 444 -12.06 8.54 3.59
CA VAL A 444 -10.67 8.22 3.95
C VAL A 444 -10.62 7.34 5.20
N GLY A 445 -11.41 7.64 6.24
CA GLY A 445 -11.49 6.82 7.45
C GLY A 445 -11.98 5.40 7.19
N LEU A 446 -12.97 5.24 6.30
CA LEU A 446 -13.48 3.94 5.85
C LEU A 446 -12.38 3.13 5.16
N PHE A 447 -11.64 3.74 4.24
CA PHE A 447 -10.50 3.13 3.58
C PHE A 447 -9.41 2.72 4.58
N LEU A 448 -9.00 3.62 5.48
CA LEU A 448 -8.00 3.32 6.49
C LEU A 448 -8.44 2.19 7.42
N SER A 449 -9.72 2.14 7.80
CA SER A 449 -10.25 1.04 8.63
C SER A 449 -10.11 -0.32 7.95
N GLY A 450 -10.27 -0.38 6.62
CA GLY A 450 -10.02 -1.59 5.84
C GLY A 450 -8.53 -2.00 5.83
N LEU A 451 -7.62 -1.03 5.67
CA LEU A 451 -6.19 -1.27 5.76
C LEU A 451 -5.76 -1.77 7.15
N VAL A 452 -6.27 -1.13 8.20
CA VAL A 452 -6.02 -1.52 9.59
C VAL A 452 -6.53 -2.94 9.83
N SER A 453 -7.74 -3.26 9.38
CA SER A 453 -8.29 -4.62 9.49
C SER A 453 -7.38 -5.64 8.83
N GLY A 454 -7.00 -5.45 7.55
CA GLY A 454 -6.12 -6.37 6.84
C GLY A 454 -4.72 -6.49 7.45
N TYR A 455 -4.17 -5.39 7.97
CA TYR A 455 -2.89 -5.41 8.67
C TYR A 455 -2.96 -6.27 9.94
N PHE A 456 -3.98 -6.10 10.78
CA PHE A 456 -4.11 -6.86 12.02
C PHE A 456 -4.52 -8.32 11.80
N ASP A 457 -5.26 -8.65 10.74
CA ASP A 457 -5.52 -10.04 10.32
C ASP A 457 -4.20 -10.74 9.95
N ASN A 458 -3.34 -10.07 9.19
CA ASN A 458 -2.01 -10.58 8.86
C ASN A 458 -1.14 -10.75 10.13
N GLN A 459 -1.15 -9.78 11.05
CA GLN A 459 -0.40 -9.84 12.30
C GLN A 459 -0.88 -10.98 13.22
N ALA A 460 -2.19 -11.24 13.30
CA ALA A 460 -2.75 -12.33 14.08
C ALA A 460 -2.16 -13.68 13.63
N ARG A 461 -2.16 -13.94 12.33
CA ARG A 461 -1.61 -15.18 11.74
C ARG A 461 -0.09 -15.28 11.93
N TYR A 462 0.64 -14.20 11.61
CA TYR A 462 2.09 -14.17 11.76
C TYR A 462 2.54 -14.47 13.19
N HIS A 463 1.84 -13.92 14.19
CA HIS A 463 2.13 -14.15 15.58
C HIS A 463 1.47 -15.40 16.15
N GLN A 464 0.75 -16.19 15.35
CA GLN A 464 0.02 -17.38 15.80
C GLN A 464 -0.90 -17.07 16.99
N LEU A 465 -1.70 -16.01 16.86
CA LEU A 465 -2.50 -15.45 17.95
C LEU A 465 -3.38 -16.51 18.63
N ALA A 466 -4.00 -17.40 17.86
CA ALA A 466 -4.83 -18.49 18.38
C ALA A 466 -4.06 -19.34 19.40
N SER A 467 -2.86 -19.81 19.03
CA SER A 467 -2.02 -20.65 19.89
C SER A 467 -1.50 -19.91 21.13
N ARG A 468 -1.16 -18.62 20.97
CA ARG A 468 -0.70 -17.79 22.10
C ARG A 468 -1.79 -17.51 23.12
N ILE A 469 -3.02 -17.29 22.65
CA ILE A 469 -4.18 -17.09 23.51
C ILE A 469 -4.49 -18.38 24.28
N ALA A 470 -4.46 -19.52 23.60
CA ALA A 470 -4.73 -20.82 24.20
C ALA A 470 -3.82 -21.15 25.40
N VAL A 471 -2.53 -20.72 25.34
CA VAL A 471 -1.56 -20.93 26.43
C VAL A 471 -1.42 -19.72 27.37
N SER A 472 -2.24 -18.68 27.19
CA SER A 472 -2.16 -17.46 27.99
C SER A 472 -2.44 -17.69 29.47
N ARG A 473 -1.66 -17.06 30.33
CA ARG A 473 -1.87 -17.09 31.79
C ARG A 473 -3.24 -16.51 32.20
N ALA A 474 -3.75 -15.54 31.43
CA ALA A 474 -5.04 -14.90 31.68
C ALA A 474 -6.23 -15.87 31.54
N LEU A 475 -6.09 -16.94 30.74
CA LEU A 475 -7.14 -17.93 30.47
C LEU A 475 -6.94 -19.25 31.22
N LYS A 476 -6.03 -19.33 32.18
CA LYS A 476 -5.79 -20.56 32.98
C LYS A 476 -7.02 -21.04 33.76
N TRP A 477 -7.99 -20.17 34.03
CA TRP A 477 -9.26 -20.51 34.67
C TRP A 477 -10.23 -21.21 33.71
N MET A 478 -9.95 -21.18 32.39
CA MET A 478 -10.79 -21.74 31.35
C MET A 478 -10.26 -23.14 30.97
N ASP A 479 -11.17 -24.07 30.65
CA ASP A 479 -10.82 -25.37 30.11
C ASP A 479 -10.00 -25.24 28.81
N ALA A 480 -8.98 -26.09 28.63
CA ALA A 480 -8.06 -26.01 27.49
C ALA A 480 -8.76 -26.06 26.13
N LYS A 481 -9.85 -26.85 25.99
CA LYS A 481 -10.63 -26.93 24.77
C LYS A 481 -11.38 -25.62 24.48
N LYS A 482 -11.93 -24.98 25.53
CA LYS A 482 -12.61 -23.69 25.42
C LYS A 482 -11.62 -22.56 25.13
N ALA A 483 -10.44 -22.56 25.79
CA ALA A 483 -9.38 -21.60 25.53
C ALA A 483 -8.87 -21.67 24.07
N ASN A 484 -8.70 -22.88 23.55
CA ASN A 484 -8.35 -23.09 22.15
C ASN A 484 -9.44 -22.57 21.19
N SER A 485 -10.71 -22.93 21.41
CA SER A 485 -11.82 -22.45 20.58
C SER A 485 -11.92 -20.91 20.61
N PHE A 486 -11.73 -20.28 21.77
CA PHE A 486 -11.72 -18.84 21.93
C PHE A 486 -10.51 -18.21 21.19
N GLY A 487 -9.34 -18.84 21.26
CA GLY A 487 -8.16 -18.41 20.52
C GLY A 487 -8.40 -18.41 19.01
N PHE A 488 -8.95 -19.47 18.45
CA PHE A 488 -9.30 -19.55 17.03
C PHE A 488 -10.39 -18.54 16.62
N TYR A 489 -11.41 -18.36 17.47
CA TYR A 489 -12.43 -17.35 17.22
C TYR A 489 -11.82 -15.95 17.17
N LEU A 490 -10.98 -15.59 18.14
CA LEU A 490 -10.36 -14.28 18.19
C LEU A 490 -9.40 -14.07 17.01
N ASP A 491 -8.60 -15.08 16.63
CA ASP A 491 -7.71 -15.04 15.47
C ASP A 491 -8.48 -14.75 14.18
N ALA A 492 -9.61 -15.43 13.98
CA ALA A 492 -10.47 -15.25 12.80
C ALA A 492 -11.13 -13.86 12.72
N HIS A 493 -11.34 -13.19 13.85
CA HIS A 493 -12.09 -11.93 13.93
C HIS A 493 -11.22 -10.73 14.34
N TYR A 494 -9.93 -10.93 14.62
CA TYR A 494 -9.05 -9.93 15.23
C TYR A 494 -8.94 -8.66 14.42
N GLY A 495 -8.58 -8.77 13.15
CA GLY A 495 -8.42 -7.59 12.30
C GLY A 495 -9.72 -6.83 12.11
N ALA A 496 -10.85 -7.54 11.94
CA ALA A 496 -12.13 -6.89 11.81
C ALA A 496 -12.54 -6.15 13.10
N ILE A 497 -12.30 -6.73 14.29
CA ILE A 497 -12.54 -6.06 15.57
C ILE A 497 -11.70 -4.79 15.68
N ILE A 498 -10.39 -4.87 15.44
CA ILE A 498 -9.49 -3.72 15.52
C ILE A 498 -9.83 -2.66 14.46
N GLY A 499 -10.16 -3.06 13.23
CA GLY A 499 -10.59 -2.14 12.18
C GLY A 499 -11.90 -1.41 12.51
N ASN A 500 -12.86 -2.08 13.18
CA ASN A 500 -14.09 -1.45 13.65
C ASN A 500 -13.84 -0.50 14.84
N LEU A 501 -12.99 -0.91 15.78
CA LEU A 501 -12.55 -0.07 16.89
C LEU A 501 -11.88 1.23 16.37
N PHE A 502 -10.91 1.07 15.44
CA PHE A 502 -10.25 2.20 14.79
C PHE A 502 -11.25 3.14 14.12
N PHE A 503 -12.18 2.59 13.34
CA PHE A 503 -13.17 3.41 12.64
C PHE A 503 -14.08 4.19 13.59
N GLY A 504 -14.52 3.56 14.67
CA GLY A 504 -15.31 4.24 15.69
C GLY A 504 -14.54 5.36 16.39
N ILE A 505 -13.29 5.14 16.77
CA ILE A 505 -12.41 6.16 17.34
C ILE A 505 -12.21 7.32 16.35
N TYR A 506 -11.91 7.00 15.09
CA TYR A 506 -11.73 7.98 14.03
C TYR A 506 -12.98 8.86 13.86
N LEU A 507 -14.17 8.25 13.75
CA LEU A 507 -15.43 8.98 13.61
C LEU A 507 -15.77 9.83 14.82
N GLY A 508 -15.51 9.30 16.02
CA GLY A 508 -15.86 9.99 17.27
C GLY A 508 -14.95 11.16 17.60
N PHE A 509 -13.66 11.06 17.27
CA PHE A 509 -12.67 12.03 17.67
C PHE A 509 -12.41 13.14 16.65
N MET A 510 -12.65 12.87 15.34
CA MET A 510 -12.23 13.78 14.26
C MET A 510 -12.92 15.16 14.33
N GLY A 511 -14.20 15.22 14.69
CA GLY A 511 -14.89 16.50 14.85
C GLY A 511 -14.33 17.34 16.00
N GLU A 512 -14.00 16.70 17.12
CA GLU A 512 -13.40 17.37 18.28
C GLU A 512 -11.95 17.79 18.00
N MET A 513 -11.22 17.04 17.17
CA MET A 513 -9.92 17.46 16.65
C MET A 513 -10.01 18.74 15.82
N GLY A 514 -11.05 18.88 14.98
CA GLY A 514 -11.29 20.11 14.24
C GLY A 514 -11.47 21.32 15.16
N LYS A 515 -12.28 21.17 16.21
CA LYS A 515 -12.48 22.22 17.23
C LYS A 515 -11.18 22.53 18.00
N LEU A 516 -10.41 21.50 18.37
CA LEU A 516 -9.17 21.65 19.13
C LEU A 516 -8.06 22.34 18.32
N THR A 517 -7.94 22.01 17.02
CA THR A 517 -6.87 22.52 16.16
C THR A 517 -7.24 23.77 15.38
N GLY A 518 -8.53 24.14 15.35
CA GLY A 518 -9.04 25.22 14.51
C GLY A 518 -9.08 24.88 13.02
N LEU A 519 -8.80 23.63 12.64
CA LEU A 519 -8.87 23.18 11.26
C LEU A 519 -10.32 22.86 10.86
N PRO A 520 -10.71 23.08 9.59
CA PRO A 520 -12.03 22.73 9.09
C PRO A 520 -12.13 21.21 8.87
N VAL A 521 -12.01 20.45 9.94
CA VAL A 521 -12.04 18.98 9.95
C VAL A 521 -13.25 18.54 10.75
N ASP A 522 -14.18 17.88 10.09
CA ASP A 522 -15.35 17.24 10.68
C ASP A 522 -15.63 15.95 9.88
N ILE A 523 -16.62 15.21 10.24
CA ILE A 523 -16.97 13.95 9.62
C ILE A 523 -18.46 13.86 9.33
N ARG A 524 -18.80 13.43 8.12
CA ARG A 524 -20.17 13.09 7.73
C ARG A 524 -20.22 11.68 7.16
N HIS A 525 -20.77 10.77 7.95
CA HIS A 525 -21.01 9.39 7.53
C HIS A 525 -22.51 9.20 7.26
N VAL A 526 -22.83 8.55 6.16
CA VAL A 526 -24.22 8.47 5.64
C VAL A 526 -25.25 7.98 6.66
N ALA A 527 -24.93 6.91 7.41
CA ALA A 527 -25.87 6.34 8.38
C ALA A 527 -26.14 7.27 9.56
N PHE A 528 -25.13 7.99 10.06
CA PHE A 528 -25.33 8.99 11.12
C PHE A 528 -26.06 10.24 10.60
N SER A 529 -25.78 10.67 9.38
CA SER A 529 -26.49 11.79 8.75
C SER A 529 -27.97 11.45 8.55
N SER A 530 -28.30 10.20 8.18
CA SER A 530 -29.69 9.76 8.08
C SER A 530 -30.39 9.63 9.45
N ALA A 531 -29.67 9.18 10.48
CA ALA A 531 -30.19 9.14 11.84
C ALA A 531 -30.47 10.55 12.38
N ASN A 532 -29.58 11.53 12.14
CA ASN A 532 -29.79 12.93 12.48
C ASN A 532 -31.03 13.50 11.77
N LEU A 533 -31.24 13.17 10.48
CA LEU A 533 -32.45 13.53 9.75
C LEU A 533 -33.71 12.93 10.40
N GLY A 534 -33.68 11.67 10.81
CA GLY A 534 -34.78 11.01 11.53
C GLY A 534 -35.08 11.69 12.87
N THR A 535 -34.06 12.01 13.66
CA THR A 535 -34.21 12.74 14.93
C THR A 535 -34.81 14.14 14.70
N ALA A 536 -34.35 14.86 13.69
CA ALA A 536 -34.87 16.18 13.37
C ALA A 536 -36.34 16.14 12.92
N LEU A 537 -36.73 15.13 12.14
CA LEU A 537 -38.14 14.90 11.73
C LEU A 537 -39.08 14.69 12.92
N ALA A 538 -38.60 14.07 14.00
CA ALA A 538 -39.40 13.88 15.23
C ALA A 538 -39.45 15.14 16.12
N THR A 539 -38.51 16.06 15.96
CA THR A 539 -38.35 17.21 16.89
C THR A 539 -38.92 18.51 16.31
N VAL A 540 -38.83 18.71 14.98
CA VAL A 540 -39.25 19.95 14.29
C VAL A 540 -40.43 19.63 13.37
N GLU A 541 -41.41 20.56 13.32
CA GLU A 541 -42.55 20.44 12.42
C GLU A 541 -42.08 20.51 10.95
N PHE A 542 -42.38 19.47 10.18
CA PHE A 542 -42.00 19.36 8.78
C PHE A 542 -42.48 20.57 7.94
N SER A 543 -43.70 21.03 8.21
CA SER A 543 -44.31 22.16 7.48
C SER A 543 -43.56 23.46 7.60
N LYS A 544 -42.82 23.68 8.71
CA LYS A 544 -42.04 24.89 8.97
C LYS A 544 -40.63 24.83 8.39
N CYS A 545 -40.12 23.65 8.07
CA CYS A 545 -38.73 23.39 7.67
C CYS A 545 -38.62 22.54 6.39
N THR A 546 -39.65 22.52 5.53
CA THR A 546 -39.71 21.64 4.35
C THR A 546 -38.49 21.77 3.44
N GLU A 547 -38.05 23.00 3.17
CA GLU A 547 -36.87 23.25 2.33
C GLU A 547 -35.60 22.65 2.94
N LEU A 548 -35.39 22.81 4.25
CA LEU A 548 -34.24 22.24 4.96
C LEU A 548 -34.25 20.71 4.92
N PHE A 549 -35.44 20.10 5.05
CA PHE A 549 -35.58 18.64 4.94
C PHE A 549 -35.26 18.13 3.56
N ILE A 550 -35.71 18.80 2.49
CA ILE A 550 -35.39 18.44 1.11
C ILE A 550 -33.89 18.49 0.90
N TRP A 551 -33.24 19.59 1.28
CA TRP A 551 -31.80 19.73 1.14
C TRP A 551 -31.02 18.75 2.02
N ALA A 552 -31.52 18.39 3.20
CA ALA A 552 -30.91 17.37 4.04
C ALA A 552 -31.00 15.97 3.41
N VAL A 553 -32.10 15.63 2.76
CA VAL A 553 -32.23 14.36 1.99
C VAL A 553 -31.23 14.33 0.83
N VAL A 554 -31.15 15.41 0.05
CA VAL A 554 -30.16 15.54 -1.03
C VAL A 554 -28.74 15.41 -0.47
N GLY A 555 -28.49 16.02 0.70
CA GLY A 555 -27.21 15.93 1.39
C GLY A 555 -26.86 14.51 1.83
N VAL A 556 -27.81 13.75 2.41
CA VAL A 556 -27.61 12.34 2.79
C VAL A 556 -27.22 11.49 1.57
N LEU A 557 -27.90 11.70 0.43
CA LEU A 557 -27.56 11.01 -0.82
C LEU A 557 -26.15 11.42 -1.34
N GLY A 558 -25.82 12.70 -1.30
CA GLY A 558 -24.51 13.20 -1.67
C GLY A 558 -23.40 12.65 -0.76
N ILE A 559 -23.63 12.63 0.55
CA ILE A 559 -22.72 12.03 1.54
C ILE A 559 -22.50 10.53 1.25
N ALA A 560 -23.57 9.80 0.92
CA ALA A 560 -23.46 8.38 0.56
C ALA A 560 -22.55 8.15 -0.64
N LEU A 561 -22.76 8.94 -1.71
CA LEU A 561 -21.96 8.86 -2.94
C LEU A 561 -20.49 9.19 -2.67
N ILE A 562 -20.20 10.25 -1.93
CA ILE A 562 -18.82 10.64 -1.63
C ILE A 562 -18.13 9.66 -0.69
N ASN A 563 -18.81 9.18 0.36
CA ASN A 563 -18.26 8.14 1.24
C ASN A 563 -17.85 6.90 0.45
N LEU A 564 -18.72 6.43 -0.45
CA LEU A 564 -18.50 5.27 -1.30
C LEU A 564 -17.37 5.54 -2.31
N PHE A 565 -17.45 6.64 -3.05
CA PHE A 565 -16.50 6.97 -4.11
C PHE A 565 -15.08 7.11 -3.57
N VAL A 566 -14.87 7.88 -2.48
CA VAL A 566 -13.54 8.12 -1.92
C VAL A 566 -12.96 6.83 -1.34
N SER A 567 -13.75 6.09 -0.54
CA SER A 567 -13.26 4.84 0.08
C SER A 567 -12.91 3.78 -0.97
N PHE A 568 -13.75 3.63 -2.00
CA PHE A 568 -13.51 2.66 -3.07
C PHE A 568 -12.32 3.05 -3.96
N SER A 569 -12.23 4.32 -4.37
CA SER A 569 -11.14 4.80 -5.23
C SER A 569 -9.78 4.65 -4.56
N LEU A 570 -9.66 4.99 -3.27
CA LEU A 570 -8.43 4.81 -2.51
C LEU A 570 -8.08 3.33 -2.33
N ALA A 571 -9.07 2.49 -2.02
CA ALA A 571 -8.86 1.05 -1.86
C ALA A 571 -8.45 0.40 -3.18
N LEU A 572 -9.10 0.76 -4.28
CA LEU A 572 -8.76 0.27 -5.62
C LEU A 572 -7.36 0.72 -6.04
N TYR A 573 -7.02 2.00 -5.82
CA TYR A 573 -5.67 2.51 -6.10
C TYR A 573 -4.59 1.70 -5.36
N VAL A 574 -4.77 1.45 -4.06
CA VAL A 574 -3.81 0.68 -3.25
C VAL A 574 -3.75 -0.78 -3.73
N ALA A 575 -4.89 -1.40 -4.03
CA ALA A 575 -4.97 -2.76 -4.53
C ALA A 575 -4.29 -2.92 -5.90
N MET A 576 -4.49 -1.97 -6.81
CA MET A 576 -3.82 -1.93 -8.11
C MET A 576 -2.30 -1.73 -7.97
N LYS A 577 -1.90 -0.82 -7.09
CA LYS A 577 -0.48 -0.57 -6.78
C LYS A 577 0.20 -1.82 -6.22
N SER A 578 -0.49 -2.62 -5.41
CA SER A 578 0.03 -3.88 -4.86
C SER A 578 0.36 -4.92 -5.94
N LYS A 579 -0.34 -4.86 -7.06
CA LYS A 579 -0.17 -5.78 -8.20
C LYS A 579 0.67 -5.19 -9.35
N ASN A 580 1.28 -4.01 -9.15
CA ASN A 580 2.05 -3.26 -10.15
C ASN A 580 1.25 -2.92 -11.42
N LEU A 581 -0.06 -2.75 -11.30
CA LEU A 581 -0.93 -2.36 -12.40
C LEU A 581 -0.89 -0.83 -12.58
N GLY A 582 -0.83 -0.37 -13.82
CA GLY A 582 -0.80 1.05 -14.16
C GLY A 582 -2.18 1.72 -14.07
N LEU A 583 -2.18 3.04 -14.02
CA LEU A 583 -3.42 3.83 -14.01
C LEU A 583 -4.27 3.65 -15.29
N SER A 584 -3.64 3.30 -16.42
CA SER A 584 -4.32 3.02 -17.68
C SER A 584 -5.34 1.87 -17.56
N ALA A 585 -5.01 0.80 -16.85
CA ALA A 585 -5.92 -0.32 -16.61
C ALA A 585 -7.14 0.08 -15.76
N VAL A 586 -6.96 1.00 -14.80
CA VAL A 586 -8.07 1.57 -14.01
C VAL A 586 -9.01 2.38 -14.89
N MET A 587 -8.44 3.23 -15.77
CA MET A 587 -9.22 4.07 -16.67
C MET A 587 -9.99 3.24 -17.70
N GLU A 588 -9.40 2.18 -18.21
CA GLU A 588 -10.05 1.24 -19.13
C GLU A 588 -11.22 0.53 -18.46
N LEU A 589 -11.02 -0.05 -17.27
CA LEU A 589 -12.09 -0.67 -16.47
C LEU A 589 -13.19 0.34 -16.14
N GLY A 590 -12.82 1.56 -15.75
CA GLY A 590 -13.76 2.65 -15.47
C GLY A 590 -14.60 3.03 -16.70
N GLY A 591 -13.99 3.10 -17.87
CA GLY A 591 -14.66 3.34 -19.15
C GLY A 591 -15.68 2.27 -19.50
N LEU A 592 -15.30 0.99 -19.37
CA LEU A 592 -16.18 -0.16 -19.60
C LEU A 592 -17.35 -0.21 -18.63
N LEU A 593 -17.11 0.10 -17.35
CA LEU A 593 -18.16 0.19 -16.32
C LEU A 593 -19.14 1.31 -16.61
N LEU A 594 -18.67 2.48 -17.02
CA LEU A 594 -19.51 3.62 -17.40
C LEU A 594 -20.34 3.29 -18.64
N GLN A 595 -19.74 2.67 -19.64
CA GLN A 595 -20.48 2.22 -20.84
C GLN A 595 -21.59 1.23 -20.47
N ARG A 596 -21.32 0.25 -19.62
CA ARG A 596 -22.31 -0.73 -19.14
C ARG A 596 -23.40 -0.09 -18.29
N LEU A 597 -23.04 0.90 -17.44
CA LEU A 597 -24.02 1.67 -16.67
C LEU A 597 -24.99 2.42 -17.56
N LEU A 598 -24.51 3.03 -18.64
CA LEU A 598 -25.34 3.75 -19.60
C LEU A 598 -26.24 2.82 -20.42
N GLN A 599 -25.75 1.62 -20.75
CA GLN A 599 -26.52 0.62 -21.52
C GLN A 599 -27.57 -0.12 -20.68
N HIS A 600 -27.22 -0.46 -19.43
CA HIS A 600 -28.03 -1.29 -18.52
C HIS A 600 -28.08 -0.70 -17.11
N PRO A 601 -28.65 0.51 -16.91
CA PRO A 601 -28.61 1.19 -15.59
C PRO A 601 -29.27 0.37 -14.48
N PHE A 602 -30.38 -0.29 -14.76
CA PHE A 602 -31.09 -1.09 -13.76
C PHE A 602 -30.29 -2.31 -13.26
N ALA A 603 -29.34 -2.80 -14.03
CA ALA A 603 -28.51 -3.93 -13.63
C ALA A 603 -27.56 -3.60 -12.45
N PHE A 604 -27.33 -2.31 -12.18
CA PHE A 604 -26.53 -1.83 -11.05
C PHE A 604 -27.34 -1.63 -9.76
N PHE A 605 -28.67 -1.70 -9.83
CA PHE A 605 -29.54 -1.37 -8.70
C PHE A 605 -30.53 -2.50 -8.36
N ALA A 606 -30.94 -3.27 -9.36
CA ALA A 606 -31.91 -4.37 -9.19
C ALA A 606 -31.23 -5.65 -8.64
N PRO A 607 -32.00 -6.52 -7.96
CA PRO A 607 -31.51 -7.83 -7.54
C PRO A 607 -30.97 -8.62 -8.75
N PRO A 608 -29.91 -9.44 -8.57
CA PRO A 608 -29.39 -10.26 -9.65
C PRO A 608 -30.44 -11.27 -10.12
N GLU A 609 -30.43 -11.53 -11.42
CA GLU A 609 -31.30 -12.58 -11.99
C GLU A 609 -30.93 -13.93 -11.36
N SER A 610 -31.95 -14.75 -11.06
CA SER A 610 -31.72 -16.09 -10.57
C SER A 610 -31.06 -16.92 -11.66
N ARG A 611 -29.78 -17.28 -11.48
CA ARG A 611 -29.16 -18.27 -12.37
C ARG A 611 -30.00 -19.54 -12.36
N PRO A 612 -30.36 -20.09 -13.51
CA PRO A 612 -30.98 -21.41 -13.53
C PRO A 612 -29.99 -22.38 -12.88
N LYS A 613 -30.45 -23.18 -11.91
CA LYS A 613 -29.67 -24.24 -11.31
C LYS A 613 -29.18 -25.13 -12.46
N SER A 614 -27.88 -25.10 -12.75
CA SER A 614 -27.27 -26.15 -13.58
C SER A 614 -27.43 -27.45 -12.81
N HIS A 615 -28.28 -28.33 -13.36
CA HIS A 615 -28.45 -29.70 -12.92
C HIS A 615 -27.16 -30.51 -13.15
#